data_f67b84a8c8fef7fb762e5e51ede0d0f6
#
_entry.id   f67b84a8c8fef7fb762e5e51ede0d0f6
#
_cell.length_a   1.000
_cell.length_b   1.000
_cell.length_c   1.000
_cell.angle_alpha   90.00
_cell.angle_beta   90.00
_cell.angle_gamma   90.00
#
_symmetry.space_group_name_H-M   'P 1'
#
loop_
_entity.id
_entity.type
_entity.pdbx_description
1 polymer ?
#
loop_
_entity_poly.entity_id
_entity_poly.type
_entity_poly.pdbx_seq_one_letter_code
_entity_poly.pdbx_strand_id
1 'polypeptide(L)'
;MAVNPVVSSLPTYVEQNKIGLLSKATLGNPTSANVNLVSGIKGATAINEINTDVKLQAGACGFTPKGTSTFSQRVIDAKPIKVDMEFCDENFRTTYANHLLRTAAGQRTLPFEEQITSDIANGIAEALDALQWMGDTSASGDENLSQIDGYIKILNAADGVVKVNVASGSSVYDAVKAVVAKIPAKAIKNDTVVYVSPEDKMALVLDLVEKNLYHYAPDAEAELYFPGTRIKIVACPGLAGSKKMVAARESNMFFGTDGIGDESVFKLWFSEDADVWRLKVRFIAGVQVAFPDEVVLGTRA
;
A
#
# COMPACT_ATOMS: atom_id res chain seq x y z
N MET A 1 16.03 -38.59 -14.92
CA MET A 1 16.17 -37.54 -15.98
C MET A 1 17.09 -36.46 -15.46
N ALA A 2 18.06 -36.01 -16.25
CA ALA A 2 18.97 -34.96 -15.81
C ALA A 2 18.17 -33.63 -15.76
N VAL A 3 17.97 -33.10 -14.57
CA VAL A 3 17.41 -31.76 -14.37
C VAL A 3 18.32 -30.76 -15.07
N ASN A 4 17.76 -29.92 -15.94
CA ASN A 4 18.52 -28.94 -16.70
C ASN A 4 19.24 -28.01 -15.72
N PRO A 5 20.57 -27.81 -15.77
CA PRO A 5 21.35 -27.10 -14.75
C PRO A 5 20.84 -25.67 -14.46
N VAL A 6 20.15 -25.07 -15.40
CA VAL A 6 19.63 -23.70 -15.27
C VAL A 6 18.35 -23.63 -14.46
N VAL A 7 17.49 -24.64 -14.56
CA VAL A 7 16.26 -24.71 -13.78
C VAL A 7 16.58 -25.14 -12.35
N SER A 8 17.70 -25.82 -12.11
CA SER A 8 18.18 -26.17 -10.77
C SER A 8 18.76 -25.01 -9.98
N SER A 9 19.13 -23.90 -10.64
CA SER A 9 19.65 -22.70 -9.97
C SER A 9 18.52 -21.82 -9.36
N LEU A 10 17.31 -21.91 -9.91
CA LEU A 10 16.19 -21.06 -9.49
C LEU A 10 15.77 -21.21 -8.01
N PRO A 11 15.63 -22.42 -7.43
CA PRO A 11 15.38 -22.58 -6.01
C PRO A 11 16.50 -22.02 -5.13
N THR A 12 17.74 -22.20 -5.53
CA THR A 12 18.92 -21.68 -4.82
C THR A 12 18.94 -20.15 -4.85
N TYR A 13 18.64 -19.54 -6.00
CA TYR A 13 18.52 -18.10 -6.14
C TYR A 13 17.43 -17.53 -5.24
N VAL A 14 16.24 -18.16 -5.21
CA VAL A 14 15.13 -17.76 -4.36
C VAL A 14 15.52 -17.84 -2.88
N GLU A 15 16.20 -18.90 -2.46
CA GLU A 15 16.61 -19.06 -1.06
C GLU A 15 17.65 -18.03 -0.65
N GLN A 16 18.62 -17.72 -1.51
CA GLN A 16 19.63 -16.68 -1.26
C GLN A 16 19.04 -15.27 -1.21
N ASN A 17 18.01 -14.96 -2.02
CA ASN A 17 17.41 -13.64 -2.15
C ASN A 17 16.04 -13.52 -1.43
N LYS A 18 15.66 -14.51 -0.62
CA LYS A 18 14.35 -14.61 0.04
C LYS A 18 13.92 -13.31 0.73
N ILE A 19 14.82 -12.70 1.50
CA ILE A 19 14.54 -11.47 2.26
C ILE A 19 14.22 -10.31 1.33
N GLY A 20 15.03 -10.12 0.28
CA GLY A 20 14.81 -9.05 -0.71
C GLY A 20 13.50 -9.24 -1.48
N LEU A 21 13.18 -10.48 -1.87
CA LEU A 21 11.95 -10.82 -2.59
C LEU A 21 10.71 -10.61 -1.71
N LEU A 22 10.75 -11.03 -0.44
CA LEU A 22 9.68 -10.77 0.53
C LEU A 22 9.50 -9.27 0.78
N SER A 23 10.59 -8.54 1.00
CA SER A 23 10.53 -7.09 1.18
C SER A 23 9.91 -6.41 -0.04
N LYS A 24 10.30 -6.81 -1.25
CA LYS A 24 9.73 -6.28 -2.49
C LYS A 24 8.25 -6.61 -2.64
N ALA A 25 7.85 -7.82 -2.30
CA ALA A 25 6.45 -8.27 -2.37
C ALA A 25 5.54 -7.55 -1.35
N THR A 26 6.04 -7.28 -0.14
CA THR A 26 5.24 -6.71 0.96
C THR A 26 5.34 -5.19 1.07
N LEU A 27 6.49 -4.60 0.74
CA LEU A 27 6.78 -3.17 0.93
C LEU A 27 7.04 -2.43 -0.39
N GLY A 28 7.03 -3.14 -1.52
CA GLY A 28 7.33 -2.57 -2.84
C GLY A 28 6.21 -1.71 -3.43
N ASN A 29 5.06 -1.61 -2.77
CA ASN A 29 3.94 -0.81 -3.25
C ASN A 29 4.02 0.65 -2.76
N PRO A 30 3.46 1.62 -3.53
CA PRO A 30 3.50 3.03 -3.19
C PRO A 30 2.76 3.35 -1.88
N THR A 31 1.71 2.62 -1.55
CA THR A 31 0.96 2.81 -0.30
C THR A 31 1.83 2.50 0.91
N SER A 32 2.51 1.35 0.94
CA SER A 32 3.37 0.97 2.06
C SER A 32 4.53 1.93 2.30
N ALA A 33 5.01 2.62 1.25
CA ALA A 33 6.07 3.63 1.35
C ALA A 33 5.60 4.95 2.00
N ASN A 34 4.29 5.23 2.00
CA ASN A 34 3.69 6.48 2.48
C ASN A 34 2.71 6.27 3.66
N VAL A 35 2.90 5.20 4.42
CA VAL A 35 2.15 4.91 5.65
C VAL A 35 3.11 4.48 6.77
N ASN A 36 2.63 4.50 8.01
CA ASN A 36 3.41 4.05 9.14
C ASN A 36 3.48 2.52 9.19
N LEU A 37 4.67 1.98 8.94
CA LEU A 37 4.92 0.55 8.95
C LEU A 37 5.15 0.04 10.37
N VAL A 38 4.37 -0.96 10.78
CA VAL A 38 4.57 -1.70 12.03
C VAL A 38 5.01 -3.11 11.69
N SER A 39 6.28 -3.41 11.93
CA SER A 39 6.89 -4.72 11.67
C SER A 39 6.79 -5.67 12.86
N GLY A 40 6.90 -6.97 12.60
CA GLY A 40 6.90 -8.00 13.66
C GLY A 40 5.53 -8.32 14.24
N ILE A 41 4.45 -8.01 13.52
CA ILE A 41 3.09 -8.33 13.94
C ILE A 41 2.76 -9.77 13.54
N LYS A 42 2.43 -10.61 14.53
CA LYS A 42 2.03 -12.02 14.32
C LYS A 42 0.52 -12.25 14.45
N GLY A 43 -0.27 -11.20 14.66
CA GLY A 43 -1.72 -11.27 14.84
C GLY A 43 -2.30 -9.91 15.22
N ALA A 44 -3.45 -9.92 15.89
CA ALA A 44 -4.10 -8.70 16.35
C ALA A 44 -3.20 -7.91 17.30
N THR A 45 -2.82 -6.68 16.90
CA THR A 45 -1.93 -5.82 17.68
C THR A 45 -2.62 -4.50 17.98
N ALA A 46 -2.60 -4.09 19.25
CA ALA A 46 -3.23 -2.84 19.68
C ALA A 46 -2.35 -1.63 19.40
N ILE A 47 -2.94 -0.61 18.79
CA ILE A 47 -2.39 0.74 18.70
C ILE A 47 -3.03 1.57 19.82
N ASN A 48 -2.19 2.08 20.72
CA ASN A 48 -2.66 2.95 21.78
C ASN A 48 -2.75 4.39 21.28
N GLU A 49 -3.89 5.00 21.49
CA GLU A 49 -4.17 6.40 21.17
C GLU A 49 -4.30 7.20 22.45
N ILE A 50 -3.66 8.37 22.48
CA ILE A 50 -3.77 9.31 23.57
C ILE A 50 -4.29 10.63 23.00
N ASN A 51 -5.50 11.01 23.38
CA ASN A 51 -6.06 12.31 23.05
C ASN A 51 -6.08 13.17 24.32
N THR A 52 -5.31 14.26 24.31
CA THR A 52 -5.14 15.14 25.47
C THR A 52 -5.72 16.51 25.18
N ASP A 53 -6.74 16.89 25.96
CA ASP A 53 -7.29 18.25 25.99
C ASP A 53 -6.60 19.04 27.13
N VAL A 54 -5.72 19.95 26.75
CA VAL A 54 -4.97 20.80 27.70
C VAL A 54 -5.69 22.14 27.85
N LYS A 55 -6.07 22.48 29.07
CA LYS A 55 -6.64 23.81 29.38
C LYS A 55 -5.66 24.65 30.18
N LEU A 56 -5.29 25.78 29.60
CA LEU A 56 -4.46 26.76 30.31
C LEU A 56 -5.32 27.48 31.38
N GLN A 57 -4.73 27.74 32.53
CA GLN A 57 -5.33 28.38 33.66
C GLN A 57 -4.51 29.58 34.13
N ALA A 58 -5.18 30.53 34.81
CA ALA A 58 -4.48 31.62 35.46
C ALA A 58 -3.57 31.10 36.58
N GLY A 59 -2.39 31.70 36.72
CA GLY A 59 -1.40 31.34 37.74
C GLY A 59 -1.81 31.70 39.15
N ALA A 60 -2.81 30.99 39.69
CA ALA A 60 -3.27 31.13 41.07
C ALA A 60 -2.72 29.97 41.93
N CYS A 61 -2.60 30.20 43.25
CA CYS A 61 -2.25 29.13 44.18
C CYS A 61 -3.32 28.07 44.26
N GLY A 62 -2.92 26.80 44.27
CA GLY A 62 -3.84 25.65 44.36
C GLY A 62 -3.73 24.71 43.13
N PHE A 63 -4.20 23.48 43.29
CA PHE A 63 -4.24 22.46 42.24
C PHE A 63 -5.69 22.18 41.85
N THR A 64 -6.09 22.68 40.67
CA THR A 64 -7.43 22.47 40.09
C THR A 64 -7.28 21.89 38.70
N PRO A 65 -7.39 20.57 38.54
CA PRO A 65 -7.25 19.94 37.23
C PRO A 65 -8.42 20.32 36.32
N LYS A 66 -8.13 20.83 35.12
CA LYS A 66 -9.12 21.16 34.07
C LYS A 66 -8.91 20.48 32.75
N GLY A 67 -7.73 19.92 32.54
CA GLY A 67 -7.42 19.10 31.34
C GLY A 67 -7.86 17.65 31.52
N THR A 68 -8.14 16.98 30.42
CA THR A 68 -8.45 15.55 30.39
C THR A 68 -7.58 14.85 29.35
N SER A 69 -7.12 13.65 29.67
CA SER A 69 -6.48 12.75 28.70
C SER A 69 -7.33 11.51 28.55
N THR A 70 -7.75 11.23 27.33
CA THR A 70 -8.52 10.04 26.99
C THR A 70 -7.59 9.03 26.31
N PHE A 71 -7.59 7.82 26.83
CA PHE A 71 -6.84 6.70 26.27
C PHE A 71 -7.81 5.80 25.52
N SER A 72 -7.54 5.55 24.25
CA SER A 72 -8.29 4.61 23.41
C SER A 72 -7.35 3.64 22.75
N GLN A 73 -7.87 2.51 22.30
CA GLN A 73 -7.13 1.49 21.59
C GLN A 73 -7.84 1.15 20.29
N ARG A 74 -7.07 1.04 19.22
CA ARG A 74 -7.51 0.43 17.98
C ARG A 74 -6.63 -0.77 17.66
N VAL A 75 -7.20 -1.79 17.05
CA VAL A 75 -6.50 -3.04 16.79
C VAL A 75 -6.22 -3.18 15.31
N ILE A 76 -4.96 -3.42 14.95
CA ILE A 76 -4.59 -3.91 13.62
C ILE A 76 -4.95 -5.40 13.61
N ASP A 77 -5.96 -5.78 12.84
CA ASP A 77 -6.32 -7.19 12.64
C ASP A 77 -5.47 -7.77 11.49
N ALA A 78 -4.24 -8.16 11.84
CA ALA A 78 -3.32 -8.74 10.87
C ALA A 78 -3.60 -10.23 10.68
N LYS A 79 -3.78 -10.65 9.42
CA LYS A 79 -4.10 -12.03 9.04
C LYS A 79 -3.01 -12.63 8.16
N PRO A 80 -2.80 -13.96 8.24
CA PRO A 80 -1.89 -14.65 7.35
C PRO A 80 -2.47 -14.72 5.94
N ILE A 81 -1.69 -14.30 4.97
CA ILE A 81 -2.00 -14.35 3.54
C ILE A 81 -1.05 -15.32 2.87
N LYS A 82 -1.55 -16.09 1.93
CA LYS A 82 -0.74 -17.00 1.11
C LYS A 82 -0.99 -16.78 -0.38
N VAL A 83 0.06 -16.98 -1.15
CA VAL A 83 0.00 -17.05 -2.61
C VAL A 83 0.63 -18.36 -3.02
N ASP A 84 -0.15 -19.24 -3.61
CA ASP A 84 0.30 -20.52 -4.15
C ASP A 84 0.14 -20.45 -5.68
N MET A 85 1.23 -20.69 -6.44
CA MET A 85 1.23 -20.68 -7.91
C MET A 85 1.89 -21.94 -8.44
N GLU A 86 1.43 -22.41 -9.60
CA GLU A 86 2.01 -23.53 -10.33
C GLU A 86 2.40 -23.10 -11.75
N PHE A 87 3.55 -23.58 -12.20
CA PHE A 87 4.08 -23.30 -13.53
C PHE A 87 4.50 -24.61 -14.21
N CYS A 88 4.08 -24.80 -15.44
CA CYS A 88 4.51 -25.94 -16.25
C CYS A 88 6.00 -25.80 -16.60
N ASP A 89 6.77 -26.89 -16.47
CA ASP A 89 8.22 -26.91 -16.76
C ASP A 89 8.51 -26.53 -18.22
N GLU A 90 7.69 -26.94 -19.17
CA GLU A 90 7.85 -26.63 -20.59
C GLU A 90 7.75 -25.13 -20.88
N ASN A 91 6.88 -24.39 -20.17
CA ASN A 91 6.77 -22.93 -20.28
C ASN A 91 8.05 -22.24 -19.81
N PHE A 92 8.66 -22.74 -18.73
CA PHE A 92 9.95 -22.23 -18.25
C PHE A 92 11.06 -22.47 -19.27
N ARG A 93 11.13 -23.66 -19.86
CA ARG A 93 12.14 -24.01 -20.86
C ARG A 93 12.04 -23.13 -22.10
N THR A 94 10.82 -22.91 -22.59
CA THR A 94 10.57 -22.06 -23.77
C THR A 94 10.95 -20.59 -23.48
N THR A 95 10.56 -20.07 -22.33
CA THR A 95 10.89 -18.70 -21.92
C THR A 95 12.39 -18.53 -21.74
N TYR A 96 13.06 -19.52 -21.13
CA TYR A 96 14.50 -19.52 -20.95
C TYR A 96 15.25 -19.59 -22.29
N ALA A 97 14.82 -20.42 -23.23
CA ALA A 97 15.42 -20.49 -24.55
C ALA A 97 15.32 -19.14 -25.29
N ASN A 98 14.18 -18.47 -25.20
CA ASN A 98 14.00 -17.11 -25.73
C ASN A 98 14.92 -16.10 -25.04
N HIS A 99 15.09 -16.18 -23.73
CA HIS A 99 16.01 -15.33 -22.97
C HIS A 99 17.47 -15.51 -23.44
N LEU A 100 17.91 -16.75 -23.61
CA LEU A 100 19.26 -17.04 -24.13
C LEU A 100 19.48 -16.47 -25.52
N LEU A 101 18.49 -16.59 -26.43
CA LEU A 101 18.58 -16.05 -27.77
C LEU A 101 18.71 -14.51 -27.76
N ARG A 102 17.95 -13.83 -26.91
CA ARG A 102 18.05 -12.38 -26.75
C ARG A 102 19.40 -11.94 -26.20
N THR A 103 19.94 -12.65 -25.20
CA THR A 103 21.26 -12.39 -24.64
C THR A 103 22.37 -12.64 -25.69
N ALA A 104 22.27 -13.72 -26.48
CA ALA A 104 23.18 -14.00 -27.57
C ALA A 104 23.14 -12.95 -28.67
N ALA A 105 21.98 -12.30 -28.88
CA ALA A 105 21.82 -11.17 -29.79
C ALA A 105 22.37 -9.84 -29.25
N GLY A 106 23.03 -9.82 -28.09
CA GLY A 106 23.66 -8.65 -27.49
C GLY A 106 22.69 -7.71 -26.77
N GLN A 107 21.45 -8.14 -26.53
CA GLN A 107 20.51 -7.37 -25.71
C GLN A 107 20.88 -7.49 -24.23
N ARG A 108 20.88 -6.37 -23.50
CA ARG A 108 21.04 -6.40 -22.04
C ARG A 108 19.74 -6.95 -21.44
N THR A 109 19.82 -8.16 -20.86
CA THR A 109 18.72 -8.79 -20.14
C THR A 109 19.17 -9.05 -18.71
N LEU A 110 18.25 -8.95 -17.76
CA LEU A 110 18.49 -9.40 -16.38
C LEU A 110 18.65 -10.94 -16.36
N PRO A 111 19.34 -11.52 -15.37
CA PRO A 111 19.31 -12.96 -15.18
C PRO A 111 17.87 -13.49 -15.17
N PHE A 112 17.65 -14.64 -15.79
CA PHE A 112 16.31 -15.20 -15.94
C PHE A 112 15.59 -15.40 -14.59
N GLU A 113 16.34 -15.88 -13.61
CA GLU A 113 15.87 -16.10 -12.24
C GLU A 113 15.41 -14.80 -11.58
N GLU A 114 16.18 -13.73 -11.76
CA GLU A 114 15.86 -12.40 -11.22
C GLU A 114 14.62 -11.82 -11.89
N GLN A 115 14.48 -11.96 -13.19
CA GLN A 115 13.33 -11.45 -13.93
C GLN A 115 12.03 -12.10 -13.45
N ILE A 116 11.96 -13.43 -13.42
CA ILE A 116 10.76 -14.16 -13.01
C ILE A 116 10.38 -13.86 -11.56
N THR A 117 11.33 -13.97 -10.64
CA THR A 117 11.06 -13.74 -9.22
C THR A 117 10.68 -12.30 -8.92
N SER A 118 11.26 -11.35 -9.67
CA SER A 118 10.92 -9.93 -9.59
C SER A 118 9.51 -9.64 -10.10
N ASP A 119 9.11 -10.23 -11.23
CA ASP A 119 7.77 -10.07 -11.80
C ASP A 119 6.69 -10.63 -10.85
N ILE A 120 6.96 -11.79 -10.25
CA ILE A 120 6.06 -12.38 -9.24
C ILE A 120 5.96 -11.47 -7.99
N ALA A 121 7.08 -10.98 -7.48
CA ALA A 121 7.09 -10.09 -6.32
C ALA A 121 6.35 -8.78 -6.59
N ASN A 122 6.49 -8.20 -7.79
CA ASN A 122 5.74 -7.02 -8.21
C ASN A 122 4.23 -7.31 -8.28
N GLY A 123 3.82 -8.44 -8.88
CA GLY A 123 2.42 -8.83 -8.95
C GLY A 123 1.79 -9.01 -7.55
N ILE A 124 2.53 -9.56 -6.59
CA ILE A 124 2.08 -9.67 -5.20
C ILE A 124 1.96 -8.27 -4.57
N ALA A 125 2.93 -7.38 -4.81
CA ALA A 125 2.90 -6.02 -4.29
C ALA A 125 1.69 -5.22 -4.82
N GLU A 126 1.35 -5.38 -6.10
CA GLU A 126 0.16 -4.76 -6.71
C GLU A 126 -1.15 -5.30 -6.11
N ALA A 127 -1.25 -6.62 -5.97
CA ALA A 127 -2.41 -7.25 -5.34
C ALA A 127 -2.57 -6.83 -3.87
N LEU A 128 -1.45 -6.70 -3.15
CA LEU A 128 -1.44 -6.25 -1.77
C LEU A 128 -1.85 -4.77 -1.65
N ASP A 129 -1.42 -3.91 -2.58
CA ASP A 129 -1.84 -2.51 -2.62
C ASP A 129 -3.36 -2.39 -2.80
N ALA A 130 -3.95 -3.17 -3.72
CA ALA A 130 -5.40 -3.24 -3.91
C ALA A 130 -6.11 -3.74 -2.63
N LEU A 131 -5.57 -4.76 -1.98
CA LEU A 131 -6.11 -5.33 -0.76
C LEU A 131 -6.04 -4.34 0.41
N GLN A 132 -4.96 -3.57 0.56
CA GLN A 132 -4.82 -2.54 1.59
C GLN A 132 -5.90 -1.46 1.48
N TRP A 133 -6.28 -1.07 0.25
CA TRP A 133 -7.29 -0.02 0.05
C TRP A 133 -8.71 -0.56 0.00
N MET A 134 -8.94 -1.58 -0.81
CA MET A 134 -10.29 -2.04 -1.19
C MET A 134 -10.70 -3.34 -0.49
N GLY A 135 -9.85 -3.90 0.36
CA GLY A 135 -10.14 -5.14 1.07
C GLY A 135 -11.46 -5.11 1.81
N ASP A 136 -12.24 -6.19 1.71
CA ASP A 136 -13.52 -6.36 2.38
C ASP A 136 -13.79 -7.83 2.69
N THR A 137 -13.61 -8.22 3.95
CA THR A 137 -13.85 -9.59 4.41
C THR A 137 -15.32 -10.03 4.34
N SER A 138 -16.24 -9.10 4.13
CA SER A 138 -17.67 -9.38 3.98
C SER A 138 -18.09 -9.55 2.52
N ALA A 139 -17.23 -9.14 1.56
CA ALA A 139 -17.53 -9.24 0.14
C ALA A 139 -17.34 -10.68 -0.36
N SER A 140 -18.33 -11.17 -1.09
CA SER A 140 -18.24 -12.43 -1.81
C SER A 140 -18.04 -12.11 -3.29
N GLY A 141 -16.93 -12.53 -3.89
CA GLY A 141 -16.74 -12.38 -5.34
C GLY A 141 -15.32 -12.13 -5.80
N ASP A 142 -14.46 -11.54 -4.99
CA ASP A 142 -13.04 -11.39 -5.29
C ASP A 142 -12.21 -11.99 -4.14
N GLU A 143 -11.59 -13.14 -4.42
CA GLU A 143 -10.77 -13.85 -3.43
C GLU A 143 -9.56 -13.02 -2.99
N ASN A 144 -9.03 -12.15 -3.85
CA ASN A 144 -7.89 -11.30 -3.51
C ASN A 144 -8.27 -10.23 -2.48
N LEU A 145 -9.50 -9.68 -2.57
CA LEU A 145 -9.95 -8.59 -1.71
C LEU A 145 -10.63 -9.05 -0.41
N SER A 146 -10.93 -10.34 -0.26
CA SER A 146 -11.66 -10.88 0.88
C SER A 146 -10.79 -11.23 2.09
N GLN A 147 -9.48 -11.06 2.00
CA GLN A 147 -8.54 -11.56 3.02
C GLN A 147 -8.46 -10.69 4.27
N ILE A 148 -8.46 -9.37 4.11
CA ILE A 148 -8.44 -8.38 5.20
C ILE A 148 -9.40 -7.23 4.91
N ASP A 149 -9.75 -6.46 5.93
CA ASP A 149 -10.49 -5.22 5.76
C ASP A 149 -9.52 -4.08 5.44
N GLY A 150 -9.73 -3.44 4.28
CA GLY A 150 -8.91 -2.35 3.77
C GLY A 150 -9.28 -0.99 4.38
N TYR A 151 -8.44 0.01 4.13
CA TYR A 151 -8.65 1.37 4.64
C TYR A 151 -10.02 1.93 4.31
N ILE A 152 -10.52 1.73 3.09
CA ILE A 152 -11.83 2.28 2.67
C ILE A 152 -12.97 1.70 3.50
N LYS A 153 -12.96 0.39 3.79
CA LYS A 153 -13.97 -0.25 4.63
C LYS A 153 -13.88 0.26 6.06
N ILE A 154 -12.66 0.33 6.62
CA ILE A 154 -12.41 0.84 7.97
C ILE A 154 -12.89 2.29 8.11
N LEU A 155 -12.58 3.17 7.13
CA LEU A 155 -12.98 4.58 7.13
C LEU A 155 -14.49 4.77 6.95
N ASN A 156 -15.14 3.90 6.19
CA ASN A 156 -16.60 3.94 6.05
C ASN A 156 -17.34 3.55 7.34
N ALA A 157 -16.78 2.61 8.09
CA ALA A 157 -17.35 2.10 9.34
C ALA A 157 -16.99 2.96 10.56
N ALA A 158 -15.86 3.69 10.51
CA ALA A 158 -15.39 4.48 11.64
C ALA A 158 -16.19 5.76 11.83
N ASP A 159 -16.54 6.04 13.09
CA ASP A 159 -17.11 7.32 13.48
C ASP A 159 -16.06 8.43 13.48
N GLY A 160 -16.45 9.65 13.17
CA GLY A 160 -15.58 10.83 13.17
C GLY A 160 -14.88 11.12 11.83
N VAL A 161 -14.88 10.20 10.88
CA VAL A 161 -14.33 10.44 9.53
C VAL A 161 -15.11 11.52 8.79
N VAL A 162 -14.41 12.52 8.27
CA VAL A 162 -15.03 13.57 7.45
C VAL A 162 -15.29 13.04 6.05
N LYS A 163 -16.55 12.79 5.69
CA LYS A 163 -16.95 12.31 4.37
C LYS A 163 -17.29 13.47 3.46
N VAL A 164 -16.71 13.49 2.26
CA VAL A 164 -16.92 14.53 1.24
C VAL A 164 -17.40 13.86 -0.05
N ASN A 165 -18.63 14.17 -0.43
CA ASN A 165 -19.17 13.73 -1.73
C ASN A 165 -19.00 14.85 -2.75
N VAL A 166 -18.28 14.57 -3.81
CA VAL A 166 -18.03 15.50 -4.91
C VAL A 166 -19.05 15.24 -6.01
N ALA A 167 -19.67 16.30 -6.49
CA ALA A 167 -20.72 16.21 -7.50
C ALA A 167 -20.19 15.57 -8.81
N SER A 168 -21.06 14.84 -9.50
CA SER A 168 -20.75 14.27 -10.82
C SER A 168 -20.41 15.38 -11.81
N GLY A 169 -19.38 15.14 -12.64
CA GLY A 169 -18.89 16.09 -13.63
C GLY A 169 -17.91 17.14 -13.10
N SER A 170 -17.60 17.15 -11.79
CA SER A 170 -16.54 18.01 -11.26
C SER A 170 -15.16 17.57 -11.74
N SER A 171 -14.25 18.52 -11.99
CA SER A 171 -12.87 18.23 -12.30
C SER A 171 -12.17 17.53 -11.13
N VAL A 172 -11.09 16.79 -11.42
CA VAL A 172 -10.31 16.13 -10.35
C VAL A 172 -9.68 17.19 -9.44
N TYR A 173 -9.27 18.32 -9.99
CA TYR A 173 -8.78 19.44 -9.21
C TYR A 173 -9.81 19.94 -8.18
N ASP A 174 -11.08 20.11 -8.59
CA ASP A 174 -12.14 20.56 -7.70
C ASP A 174 -12.45 19.51 -6.61
N ALA A 175 -12.36 18.23 -6.96
CA ALA A 175 -12.51 17.13 -6.02
C ALA A 175 -11.41 17.13 -4.96
N VAL A 176 -10.16 17.19 -5.36
CA VAL A 176 -9.01 17.28 -4.42
C VAL A 176 -9.09 18.55 -3.58
N LYS A 177 -9.43 19.69 -4.19
CA LYS A 177 -9.64 20.96 -3.47
C LYS A 177 -10.72 20.85 -2.40
N ALA A 178 -11.84 20.18 -2.70
CA ALA A 178 -12.93 19.97 -1.73
C ALA A 178 -12.46 19.08 -0.55
N VAL A 179 -11.68 18.05 -0.82
CA VAL A 179 -11.09 17.18 0.21
C VAL A 179 -10.09 17.95 1.07
N VAL A 180 -9.14 18.66 0.44
CA VAL A 180 -8.13 19.46 1.14
C VAL A 180 -8.75 20.54 2.02
N ALA A 181 -9.80 21.23 1.54
CA ALA A 181 -10.51 22.26 2.29
C ALA A 181 -11.24 21.73 3.54
N LYS A 182 -11.48 20.43 3.63
CA LYS A 182 -12.16 19.76 4.76
C LYS A 182 -11.20 19.09 5.74
N ILE A 183 -9.89 19.15 5.49
CA ILE A 183 -8.90 18.60 6.43
C ILE A 183 -8.99 19.38 7.74
N PRO A 184 -9.19 18.71 8.88
CA PRO A 184 -9.21 19.36 10.18
C PRO A 184 -7.89 20.08 10.48
N ALA A 185 -7.94 21.28 11.05
CA ALA A 185 -6.74 22.08 11.32
C ALA A 185 -5.65 21.33 12.12
N LYS A 186 -6.07 20.45 13.04
CA LYS A 186 -5.17 19.60 13.83
C LYS A 186 -4.42 18.54 12.99
N ALA A 187 -4.97 18.18 11.84
CA ALA A 187 -4.39 17.19 10.92
C ALA A 187 -3.50 17.82 9.84
N ILE A 188 -3.49 19.15 9.71
CA ILE A 188 -2.62 19.86 8.75
C ILE A 188 -1.21 19.93 9.33
N LYS A 189 -0.36 18.97 8.98
CA LYS A 189 1.05 18.89 9.37
C LYS A 189 1.92 18.63 8.15
N ASN A 190 3.23 18.54 8.36
CA ASN A 190 4.18 18.30 7.26
C ASN A 190 4.05 16.89 6.64
N ASP A 191 3.46 15.95 7.36
CA ASP A 191 3.20 14.57 6.96
C ASP A 191 1.76 14.34 6.43
N THR A 192 1.06 15.43 6.06
CA THR A 192 -0.28 15.33 5.49
C THR A 192 -0.20 15.00 4.00
N VAL A 193 -0.89 13.93 3.61
CA VAL A 193 -0.89 13.37 2.27
C VAL A 193 -2.31 13.17 1.76
N VAL A 194 -2.51 13.35 0.46
CA VAL A 194 -3.74 12.96 -0.24
C VAL A 194 -3.43 11.77 -1.13
N TYR A 195 -4.04 10.63 -0.82
CA TYR A 195 -3.96 9.41 -1.61
C TYR A 195 -5.04 9.43 -2.68
N VAL A 196 -4.63 9.25 -3.92
CA VAL A 196 -5.51 9.25 -5.09
C VAL A 196 -5.19 8.08 -6.01
N SER A 197 -6.08 7.75 -6.94
CA SER A 197 -5.74 6.79 -7.98
C SER A 197 -4.68 7.35 -8.95
N PRO A 198 -3.90 6.52 -9.64
CA PRO A 198 -2.97 6.97 -10.68
C PRO A 198 -3.68 7.75 -11.79
N GLU A 199 -4.89 7.34 -12.16
CA GLU A 199 -5.74 8.01 -13.17
C GLU A 199 -6.11 9.42 -12.71
N ASP A 200 -6.55 9.55 -11.45
CA ASP A 200 -6.90 10.84 -10.87
C ASP A 200 -5.68 11.75 -10.71
N LYS A 201 -4.50 11.19 -10.36
CA LYS A 201 -3.26 11.99 -10.33
C LYS A 201 -2.93 12.54 -11.71
N MET A 202 -3.03 11.72 -12.77
CA MET A 202 -2.79 12.16 -14.13
C MET A 202 -3.78 13.25 -14.55
N ALA A 203 -5.08 13.04 -14.30
CA ALA A 203 -6.12 14.04 -14.61
C ALA A 203 -5.91 15.34 -13.82
N LEU A 204 -5.48 15.24 -12.55
CA LEU A 204 -5.14 16.41 -11.74
C LEU A 204 -3.98 17.23 -12.35
N VAL A 205 -2.93 16.57 -12.84
CA VAL A 205 -1.81 17.25 -13.50
C VAL A 205 -2.30 17.99 -14.75
N LEU A 206 -3.16 17.37 -15.55
CA LEU A 206 -3.76 18.02 -16.74
C LEU A 206 -4.62 19.24 -16.34
N ASP A 207 -5.48 19.10 -15.33
CA ASP A 207 -6.28 20.20 -14.80
C ASP A 207 -5.40 21.38 -14.29
N LEU A 208 -4.26 21.07 -13.65
CA LEU A 208 -3.31 22.08 -13.17
C LEU A 208 -2.61 22.81 -14.31
N VAL A 209 -2.28 22.11 -15.40
CA VAL A 209 -1.71 22.69 -16.62
C VAL A 209 -2.72 23.61 -17.29
N GLU A 210 -3.98 23.18 -17.47
CA GLU A 210 -5.05 23.98 -18.05
C GLU A 210 -5.33 25.27 -17.27
N LYS A 211 -5.28 25.18 -15.92
CA LYS A 211 -5.48 26.34 -15.03
C LYS A 211 -4.22 27.20 -14.86
N ASN A 212 -3.11 26.88 -15.53
CA ASN A 212 -1.81 27.53 -15.40
C ASN A 212 -1.28 27.60 -13.94
N LEU A 213 -1.59 26.55 -13.16
CA LEU A 213 -1.17 26.40 -11.76
C LEU A 213 -0.01 25.40 -11.61
N TYR A 214 0.43 24.81 -12.70
CA TYR A 214 1.52 23.85 -12.70
C TYR A 214 2.86 24.58 -12.82
N HIS A 215 3.69 24.45 -11.78
CA HIS A 215 5.07 24.87 -11.85
C HIS A 215 5.91 23.72 -12.41
N TYR A 216 6.50 23.94 -13.57
CA TYR A 216 7.38 22.96 -14.20
C TYR A 216 8.56 22.65 -13.27
N ALA A 217 8.61 21.42 -12.75
CA ALA A 217 9.78 20.86 -12.11
C ALA A 217 10.53 20.02 -13.14
N PRO A 218 11.81 20.30 -13.44
CA PRO A 218 12.56 19.56 -14.45
C PRO A 218 12.82 18.10 -14.09
N ASP A 219 12.67 17.74 -12.82
CA ASP A 219 12.89 16.37 -12.34
C ASP A 219 11.61 15.54 -12.49
N ALA A 220 11.69 14.48 -13.31
CA ALA A 220 10.57 13.57 -13.56
C ALA A 220 10.06 12.83 -12.30
N GLU A 221 10.86 12.83 -11.24
CA GLU A 221 10.54 12.26 -9.91
C GLU A 221 9.96 13.30 -8.94
N ALA A 222 9.71 14.52 -9.38
CA ALA A 222 9.22 15.57 -8.51
C ALA A 222 7.90 15.17 -7.83
N GLU A 223 7.90 15.22 -6.52
CA GLU A 223 6.71 14.99 -5.71
C GLU A 223 5.65 16.06 -6.06
N LEU A 224 4.43 15.62 -6.31
CA LEU A 224 3.33 16.52 -6.59
C LEU A 224 2.72 17.03 -5.28
N TYR A 225 2.70 18.35 -5.13
CA TYR A 225 2.04 19.02 -4.00
C TYR A 225 0.79 19.77 -4.47
N PHE A 226 -0.20 19.85 -3.61
CA PHE A 226 -1.36 20.69 -3.92
C PHE A 226 -0.94 22.18 -3.92
N PRO A 227 -1.28 22.97 -4.97
CA PRO A 227 -0.81 24.33 -5.15
C PRO A 227 -1.00 25.21 -3.91
N GLY A 228 0.07 25.92 -3.53
CA GLY A 228 0.07 26.80 -2.36
C GLY A 228 0.11 26.10 -0.99
N THR A 229 0.27 24.78 -0.96
CA THR A 229 0.34 24.00 0.29
C THR A 229 1.55 23.08 0.30
N ARG A 230 1.80 22.43 1.46
CA ARG A 230 2.78 21.36 1.62
C ARG A 230 2.15 19.96 1.60
N ILE A 231 0.90 19.86 1.17
CA ILE A 231 0.16 18.60 1.12
C ILE A 231 0.61 17.83 -0.11
N LYS A 232 1.25 16.69 0.13
CA LYS A 232 1.74 15.78 -0.91
C LYS A 232 0.58 15.00 -1.52
N ILE A 233 0.65 14.75 -2.83
CA ILE A 233 -0.32 13.93 -3.56
C ILE A 233 0.36 12.64 -4.02
N VAL A 234 -0.10 11.52 -3.47
CA VAL A 234 0.46 10.20 -3.74
C VAL A 234 -0.52 9.39 -4.58
N ALA A 235 -0.02 8.80 -5.68
CA ALA A 235 -0.78 7.87 -6.48
C ALA A 235 -0.68 6.47 -5.90
N CYS A 236 -1.83 5.88 -5.57
CA CYS A 236 -1.95 4.52 -5.06
C CYS A 236 -2.69 3.66 -6.08
N PRO A 237 -2.03 2.69 -6.74
CA PRO A 237 -2.66 1.78 -7.68
C PRO A 237 -3.88 1.06 -7.11
N GLY A 238 -3.86 0.74 -5.82
CA GLY A 238 -4.98 0.09 -5.14
C GLY A 238 -6.27 0.90 -5.05
N LEU A 239 -6.23 2.20 -5.35
CA LEU A 239 -7.42 3.06 -5.49
C LEU A 239 -7.96 3.13 -6.93
N ALA A 240 -7.32 2.46 -7.91
CA ALA A 240 -7.74 2.49 -9.31
C ALA A 240 -9.22 2.08 -9.46
N GLY A 241 -9.96 2.82 -10.29
CA GLY A 241 -11.40 2.57 -10.53
C GLY A 241 -12.34 2.86 -9.36
N SER A 242 -11.84 3.13 -8.15
CA SER A 242 -12.69 3.34 -6.96
C SER A 242 -13.37 4.70 -6.90
N LYS A 243 -12.85 5.68 -7.65
CA LYS A 243 -13.26 7.10 -7.58
C LYS A 243 -13.20 7.68 -6.15
N LYS A 244 -12.38 7.09 -5.28
CA LYS A 244 -12.19 7.52 -3.90
C LYS A 244 -10.83 8.14 -3.72
N MET A 245 -10.75 9.10 -2.81
CA MET A 245 -9.52 9.73 -2.39
C MET A 245 -9.52 9.90 -0.88
N VAL A 246 -8.36 9.78 -0.27
CA VAL A 246 -8.23 9.86 1.19
C VAL A 246 -7.17 10.88 1.54
N ALA A 247 -7.52 11.86 2.36
CA ALA A 247 -6.54 12.77 2.96
C ALA A 247 -6.31 12.38 4.41
N ALA A 248 -5.07 12.08 4.75
CA ALA A 248 -4.66 11.66 6.07
C ALA A 248 -3.20 12.06 6.32
N ARG A 249 -2.73 11.93 7.56
CA ARG A 249 -1.31 11.96 7.87
C ARG A 249 -0.70 10.57 7.64
N GLU A 250 0.51 10.51 7.08
CA GLU A 250 1.26 9.25 6.95
C GLU A 250 1.39 8.54 8.30
N SER A 251 1.66 9.30 9.36
CA SER A 251 1.75 8.79 10.73
C SER A 251 0.45 8.25 11.32
N ASN A 252 -0.70 8.54 10.70
CA ASN A 252 -2.04 8.10 11.15
C ASN A 252 -2.53 6.83 10.45
N MET A 253 -1.96 6.51 9.30
CA MET A 253 -2.26 5.31 8.53
C MET A 253 -1.27 4.22 8.88
N PHE A 254 -1.73 3.07 9.39
CA PHE A 254 -0.88 1.99 9.85
C PHE A 254 -0.99 0.78 8.93
N PHE A 255 0.15 0.26 8.51
CA PHE A 255 0.28 -1.02 7.84
C PHE A 255 1.10 -1.97 8.72
N GLY A 256 0.50 -3.05 9.13
CA GLY A 256 1.12 -4.08 9.97
C GLY A 256 1.52 -5.29 9.16
N THR A 257 2.78 -5.72 9.30
CA THR A 257 3.29 -6.93 8.67
C THR A 257 4.29 -7.63 9.58
N ASP A 258 4.43 -8.94 9.43
CA ASP A 258 5.55 -9.69 10.06
C ASP A 258 6.87 -9.43 9.30
N GLY A 259 6.77 -8.92 8.05
CA GLY A 259 7.92 -8.57 7.23
C GLY A 259 8.82 -9.77 6.95
N ILE A 260 9.91 -9.89 7.70
CA ILE A 260 10.96 -10.92 7.54
C ILE A 260 10.89 -11.95 8.68
N GLY A 261 9.76 -12.05 9.37
CA GLY A 261 9.59 -12.97 10.51
C GLY A 261 9.57 -14.46 10.15
N ASP A 262 9.52 -15.30 11.16
CA ASP A 262 9.56 -16.78 11.04
C ASP A 262 8.38 -17.34 10.23
N GLU A 263 7.28 -16.62 10.14
CA GLU A 263 6.07 -17.06 9.44
C GLU A 263 6.06 -16.65 7.96
N SER A 264 6.95 -15.74 7.56
CA SER A 264 7.08 -15.28 6.18
C SER A 264 7.91 -16.27 5.36
N VAL A 265 7.33 -16.79 4.29
CA VAL A 265 7.94 -17.81 3.43
C VAL A 265 7.89 -17.34 1.99
N PHE A 266 9.03 -17.41 1.31
CA PHE A 266 9.09 -17.35 -0.15
C PHE A 266 9.87 -18.58 -0.61
N LYS A 267 9.19 -19.56 -1.21
CA LYS A 267 9.78 -20.84 -1.60
C LYS A 267 9.32 -21.24 -3.00
N LEU A 268 10.27 -21.67 -3.79
CA LEU A 268 10.05 -22.23 -5.11
C LEU A 268 10.71 -23.62 -5.19
N TRP A 269 9.96 -24.62 -5.65
CA TRP A 269 10.50 -25.98 -5.81
C TRP A 269 9.84 -26.70 -6.99
N PHE A 270 10.53 -27.68 -7.53
CA PHE A 270 9.96 -28.59 -8.51
C PHE A 270 9.25 -29.75 -7.81
N SER A 271 8.04 -30.07 -8.25
CA SER A 271 7.25 -31.21 -7.78
C SER A 271 7.34 -32.34 -8.79
N GLU A 272 8.08 -33.38 -8.45
CA GLU A 272 8.28 -34.55 -9.33
C GLU A 272 6.99 -35.33 -9.59
N ASP A 273 6.06 -35.32 -8.61
CA ASP A 273 4.78 -36.04 -8.72
C ASP A 273 3.83 -35.43 -9.75
N ALA A 274 3.88 -34.10 -9.90
CA ALA A 274 2.98 -33.35 -10.77
C ALA A 274 3.68 -32.78 -12.03
N ASP A 275 5.01 -32.93 -12.13
CA ASP A 275 5.85 -32.38 -13.19
C ASP A 275 5.66 -30.86 -13.39
N VAL A 276 5.55 -30.14 -12.27
CA VAL A 276 5.33 -28.68 -12.24
C VAL A 276 6.22 -27.99 -11.22
N TRP A 277 6.52 -26.73 -11.50
CA TRP A 277 7.14 -25.83 -10.55
C TRP A 277 6.07 -25.24 -9.62
N ARG A 278 6.32 -25.25 -8.32
CA ARG A 278 5.43 -24.69 -7.29
C ARG A 278 6.10 -23.55 -6.56
N LEU A 279 5.41 -22.42 -6.55
CA LEU A 279 5.76 -21.25 -5.75
C LEU A 279 4.80 -21.15 -4.57
N LYS A 280 5.36 -20.88 -3.40
CA LYS A 280 4.61 -20.58 -2.18
C LYS A 280 5.16 -19.32 -1.54
N VAL A 281 4.29 -18.33 -1.40
CA VAL A 281 4.59 -17.12 -0.63
C VAL A 281 3.61 -17.03 0.53
N ARG A 282 4.11 -16.73 1.72
CA ARG A 282 3.30 -16.46 2.91
C ARG A 282 3.83 -15.24 3.60
N PHE A 283 2.92 -14.39 4.06
CA PHE A 283 3.20 -13.22 4.87
C PHE A 283 1.97 -12.85 5.69
N ILE A 284 2.15 -11.97 6.67
CA ILE A 284 1.07 -11.43 7.47
C ILE A 284 0.86 -9.99 7.06
N ALA A 285 -0.40 -9.58 6.89
CA ALA A 285 -0.75 -8.20 6.58
C ALA A 285 -2.03 -7.77 7.29
N GLY A 286 -2.07 -6.50 7.67
CA GLY A 286 -3.24 -5.86 8.24
C GLY A 286 -3.10 -4.35 8.19
N VAL A 287 -4.22 -3.64 8.11
CA VAL A 287 -4.23 -2.18 8.07
C VAL A 287 -5.12 -1.61 9.18
N GLN A 288 -4.81 -0.39 9.62
CA GLN A 288 -5.63 0.34 10.59
C GLN A 288 -5.37 1.84 10.48
N VAL A 289 -6.35 2.61 10.93
CA VAL A 289 -6.26 4.07 11.08
C VAL A 289 -6.36 4.42 12.56
N ALA A 290 -5.39 5.17 13.11
CA ALA A 290 -5.39 5.52 14.51
C ALA A 290 -6.46 6.57 14.84
N PHE A 291 -6.40 7.74 14.21
CA PHE A 291 -7.32 8.86 14.48
C PHE A 291 -8.27 9.11 13.30
N PRO A 292 -9.46 8.50 13.27
CA PRO A 292 -10.42 8.68 12.18
C PRO A 292 -10.91 10.11 12.01
N ASP A 293 -10.99 10.87 13.10
CA ASP A 293 -11.43 12.27 13.15
C ASP A 293 -10.42 13.25 12.51
N GLU A 294 -9.22 12.77 12.13
CA GLU A 294 -8.24 13.51 11.36
C GLU A 294 -8.22 13.14 9.87
N VAL A 295 -9.06 12.20 9.46
CA VAL A 295 -9.08 11.68 8.08
C VAL A 295 -10.28 12.23 7.31
N VAL A 296 -10.05 12.55 6.04
CA VAL A 296 -11.08 12.94 5.09
C VAL A 296 -11.20 11.90 4.00
N LEU A 297 -12.40 11.34 3.85
CA LEU A 297 -12.73 10.41 2.76
C LEU A 297 -13.55 11.15 1.70
N GLY A 298 -12.95 11.39 0.54
CA GLY A 298 -13.60 11.94 -0.64
C GLY A 298 -14.15 10.82 -1.53
N THR A 299 -15.35 11.00 -2.02
CA THR A 299 -15.96 10.13 -3.05
C THR A 299 -16.41 11.00 -4.20
N ARG A 300 -15.97 10.66 -5.42
CA ARG A 300 -16.38 11.31 -6.66
C ARG A 300 -17.48 10.48 -7.31
N ALA A 301 -18.59 11.10 -7.65
CA ALA A 301 -19.72 10.43 -8.30
C ALA A 301 -19.43 10.02 -9.76
#